data_d0df7966533f2e2efbdce5931a2e3271
#
_entry.id   d0df7966533f2e2efbdce5931a2e3271
#
_cell.length_a   1.000
_cell.length_b   1.000
_cell.length_c   1.000
_cell.angle_alpha   90.00
_cell.angle_beta   90.00
_cell.angle_gamma   90.00
#
_symmetry.space_group_name_H-M   'P 1'
#
loop_
_entity.id
_entity.type
_entity.pdbx_description
1 polymer ?
#
loop_
_entity_poly.entity_id
_entity_poly.type
_entity_poly.pdbx_seq_one_letter_code
_entity_poly.pdbx_strand_id
1 'polypeptide(L)'
;MKIAIKFIASAAAAVALFFTTGANAQTKLGVGLNLGVPTSDGYSFAVGGDARVQFDVSKQVSIPVTTGYTHFIGKDNVPDYGYIPLKTGVKVFFDQTGSGLYGLGEIGAAFGVSSGAGTSFLYSPALGYSWSNGLDLGLKYEGLSKNSMNTGQVALRLAYGFKL
;
A
#
# COMPACT_ATOMS: atom_id res chain seq x y z
N MET A 1 -6.24 -20.21 8.39
CA MET A 1 -6.27 -20.43 6.94
C MET A 1 -7.64 -20.12 6.30
N LYS A 2 -8.75 -20.65 6.81
CA LYS A 2 -10.10 -20.42 6.23
C LYS A 2 -10.61 -18.97 6.27
N ILE A 3 -10.18 -18.17 7.24
CA ILE A 3 -10.57 -16.75 7.39
C ILE A 3 -9.82 -15.89 6.38
N ALA A 4 -8.53 -16.10 6.20
CA ALA A 4 -7.72 -15.37 5.22
C ALA A 4 -8.22 -15.59 3.77
N ILE A 5 -8.64 -16.81 3.43
CA ILE A 5 -9.21 -17.13 2.11
C ILE A 5 -10.51 -16.38 1.88
N LYS A 6 -11.37 -16.24 2.91
CA LYS A 6 -12.62 -15.48 2.81
C LYS A 6 -12.38 -13.98 2.60
N PHE A 7 -11.37 -13.40 3.25
CA PHE A 7 -11.00 -11.99 3.04
C PHE A 7 -10.39 -11.74 1.66
N ILE A 8 -9.55 -12.64 1.17
CA ILE A 8 -8.99 -12.57 -0.18
C ILE A 8 -10.12 -12.72 -1.22
N ALA A 9 -11.06 -13.62 -1.03
CA ALA A 9 -12.21 -13.79 -1.92
C ALA A 9 -13.13 -12.56 -1.90
N SER A 10 -13.36 -11.94 -0.74
CA SER A 10 -14.18 -10.72 -0.61
C SER A 10 -13.50 -9.52 -1.27
N ALA A 11 -12.17 -9.39 -1.13
CA ALA A 11 -11.40 -8.34 -1.78
C ALA A 11 -11.39 -8.52 -3.30
N ALA A 12 -11.23 -9.76 -3.79
CA ALA A 12 -11.31 -10.07 -5.21
C ALA A 12 -12.70 -9.80 -5.79
N ALA A 13 -13.77 -10.10 -5.05
CA ALA A 13 -15.15 -9.80 -5.46
C ALA A 13 -15.43 -8.29 -5.45
N ALA A 14 -14.91 -7.53 -4.48
CA ALA A 14 -15.01 -6.07 -4.46
C ALA A 14 -14.28 -5.44 -5.65
N VAL A 15 -13.08 -5.92 -5.98
CA VAL A 15 -12.33 -5.49 -7.17
C VAL A 15 -13.12 -5.81 -8.44
N ALA A 16 -13.70 -7.01 -8.56
CA ALA A 16 -14.49 -7.41 -9.71
C ALA A 16 -15.75 -6.54 -9.92
N LEU A 17 -16.39 -6.09 -8.83
CA LEU A 17 -17.55 -5.19 -8.90
C LEU A 17 -17.19 -3.79 -9.43
N PHE A 18 -15.97 -3.31 -9.20
CA PHE A 18 -15.51 -2.03 -9.77
C PHE A 18 -15.24 -2.10 -11.28
N PHE A 19 -14.95 -3.29 -11.84
CA PHE A 19 -14.80 -3.46 -13.29
C PHE A 19 -16.11 -3.30 -14.06
N THR A 20 -17.27 -3.36 -13.40
CA THR A 20 -18.58 -3.32 -14.07
C THR A 20 -19.23 -1.93 -14.12
N THR A 21 -18.67 -0.91 -13.48
CA THR A 21 -19.37 0.36 -13.22
C THR A 21 -18.81 1.60 -13.89
N GLY A 22 -18.04 1.52 -14.97
CA GLY A 22 -17.62 2.78 -15.59
C GLY A 22 -16.94 2.66 -16.94
N ALA A 23 -17.65 3.03 -17.98
CA ALA A 23 -17.13 3.12 -19.36
C ALA A 23 -16.00 4.16 -19.56
N ASN A 24 -15.56 4.87 -18.49
CA ASN A 24 -14.51 5.89 -18.54
C ASN A 24 -13.45 5.77 -17.43
N ALA A 25 -13.51 4.76 -16.59
CA ALA A 25 -12.50 4.52 -15.54
C ALA A 25 -11.24 3.92 -16.16
N GLN A 26 -10.17 4.68 -16.26
CA GLN A 26 -8.87 4.12 -16.61
C GLN A 26 -8.35 3.28 -15.44
N THR A 27 -8.05 2.03 -15.74
CA THR A 27 -7.39 1.13 -14.78
C THR A 27 -5.89 1.16 -15.05
N LYS A 28 -5.10 1.35 -13.99
CA LYS A 28 -3.64 1.30 -14.03
C LYS A 28 -3.15 0.19 -13.13
N LEU A 29 -2.20 -0.59 -13.60
CA LEU A 29 -1.47 -1.56 -12.79
C LEU A 29 -0.11 -0.97 -12.45
N GLY A 30 0.29 -0.98 -11.19
CA GLY A 30 1.58 -0.47 -10.75
C GLY A 30 2.35 -1.50 -9.95
N VAL A 31 3.66 -1.46 -10.06
CA VAL A 31 4.59 -2.19 -9.19
C VAL A 31 5.54 -1.20 -8.54
N GLY A 32 5.90 -1.43 -7.29
CA GLY A 32 6.72 -0.51 -6.53
C GLY A 32 7.68 -1.19 -5.58
N LEU A 33 8.79 -0.52 -5.31
CA LEU A 33 9.74 -0.85 -4.27
C LEU A 33 9.64 0.18 -3.15
N ASN A 34 9.76 -0.28 -1.91
CA ASN A 34 9.68 0.54 -0.71
C ASN A 34 10.95 0.38 0.11
N LEU A 35 11.55 1.49 0.49
CA LEU A 35 12.70 1.53 1.39
C LEU A 35 12.34 2.42 2.57
N GLY A 36 12.37 1.87 3.76
CA GLY A 36 11.86 2.53 4.96
C GLY A 36 12.77 2.49 6.16
N VAL A 37 12.58 3.46 7.03
CA VAL A 37 13.16 3.51 8.36
C VAL A 37 12.03 3.26 9.35
N PRO A 38 12.11 2.16 10.13
CA PRO A 38 11.13 1.86 11.17
C PRO A 38 11.12 2.93 12.26
N THR A 39 9.94 3.18 12.81
CA THR A 39 9.77 4.13 13.93
C THR A 39 9.89 3.46 15.30
N SER A 40 10.06 2.14 15.34
CA SER A 40 10.26 1.35 16.54
C SER A 40 11.75 1.02 16.73
N ASP A 41 12.25 1.14 17.94
CA ASP A 41 13.69 0.98 18.27
C ASP A 41 14.25 -0.42 17.99
N GLY A 42 13.38 -1.44 17.91
CA GLY A 42 13.78 -2.83 17.65
C GLY A 42 14.18 -3.14 16.20
N TYR A 43 14.02 -2.23 15.26
CA TYR A 43 14.29 -2.47 13.84
C TYR A 43 15.23 -1.41 13.27
N SER A 44 16.10 -1.82 12.34
CA SER A 44 17.09 -0.95 11.70
C SER A 44 16.62 -0.39 10.37
N PHE A 45 15.96 -1.22 9.57
CA PHE A 45 15.58 -0.88 8.21
C PHE A 45 14.37 -1.70 7.77
N ALA A 46 13.62 -1.18 6.80
CA ALA A 46 12.51 -1.90 6.19
C ALA A 46 12.64 -1.86 4.66
N VAL A 47 12.38 -2.99 4.04
CA VAL A 47 12.35 -3.13 2.58
C VAL A 47 11.07 -3.84 2.17
N GLY A 48 10.50 -3.43 1.05
CA GLY A 48 9.28 -4.07 0.56
C GLY A 48 9.07 -3.90 -0.93
N GLY A 49 8.18 -4.72 -1.46
CA GLY A 49 7.66 -4.60 -2.81
C GLY A 49 6.14 -4.61 -2.79
N ASP A 50 5.50 -3.86 -3.68
CA ASP A 50 4.05 -3.85 -3.79
C ASP A 50 3.57 -3.91 -5.24
N ALA A 51 2.35 -4.40 -5.39
CA ALA A 51 1.54 -4.31 -6.59
C ALA A 51 0.28 -3.50 -6.26
N ARG A 52 -0.08 -2.58 -7.14
CA ARG A 52 -1.22 -1.67 -6.98
C ARG A 52 -2.07 -1.69 -8.23
N VAL A 53 -3.37 -1.91 -8.06
CA VAL A 53 -4.37 -1.61 -9.08
C VAL A 53 -5.01 -0.28 -8.70
N GLN A 54 -5.03 0.66 -9.62
CA GLN A 54 -5.58 2.00 -9.42
C GLN A 54 -6.72 2.23 -10.40
N PHE A 55 -7.86 2.64 -9.88
CA PHE A 55 -9.06 2.99 -10.63
C PHE A 55 -9.22 4.50 -10.62
N ASP A 56 -9.08 5.14 -11.77
CA ASP A 56 -9.24 6.58 -11.89
C ASP A 56 -10.74 6.91 -12.00
N VAL A 57 -11.34 7.43 -10.93
CA VAL A 57 -12.75 7.83 -10.88
C VAL A 57 -12.98 9.23 -11.44
N SER A 58 -11.93 10.05 -11.47
CA SER A 58 -11.89 11.34 -12.15
C SER A 58 -10.46 11.66 -12.57
N LYS A 59 -10.22 12.80 -13.21
CA LYS A 59 -8.87 13.26 -13.55
C LYS A 59 -8.00 13.52 -12.31
N GLN A 60 -8.62 13.85 -11.18
CA GLN A 60 -7.92 14.17 -9.94
C GLN A 60 -7.99 13.06 -8.90
N VAL A 61 -9.00 12.19 -8.95
CA VAL A 61 -9.28 11.23 -7.88
C VAL A 61 -9.18 9.81 -8.40
N SER A 62 -8.42 9.00 -7.68
CA SER A 62 -8.25 7.58 -7.96
C SER A 62 -8.42 6.75 -6.70
N ILE A 63 -8.88 5.53 -6.85
CA ILE A 63 -9.01 4.54 -5.78
C ILE A 63 -7.96 3.45 -6.01
N PRO A 64 -6.89 3.38 -5.22
CA PRO A 64 -5.92 2.31 -5.28
C PRO A 64 -6.35 1.11 -4.43
N VAL A 65 -5.99 -0.09 -4.88
CA VAL A 65 -5.94 -1.32 -4.09
C VAL A 65 -4.52 -1.83 -4.16
N THR A 66 -3.87 -1.96 -3.01
CA THR A 66 -2.44 -2.26 -2.90
C THR A 66 -2.22 -3.51 -2.05
N THR A 67 -1.40 -4.42 -2.54
CA THR A 67 -0.88 -5.56 -1.79
C THR A 67 0.61 -5.73 -2.07
N GLY A 68 1.29 -6.54 -1.27
CA GLY A 68 2.72 -6.76 -1.45
C GLY A 68 3.35 -7.51 -0.29
N TYR A 69 4.61 -7.24 -0.04
CA TYR A 69 5.34 -7.77 1.09
C TYR A 69 6.27 -6.69 1.66
N THR A 70 6.33 -6.59 2.96
CA THR A 70 7.26 -5.71 3.69
C THR A 70 8.02 -6.51 4.73
N HIS A 71 9.31 -6.29 4.80
CA HIS A 71 10.23 -6.95 5.71
C HIS A 71 10.97 -5.92 6.56
N PHE A 72 10.86 -6.05 7.87
CA PHE A 72 11.59 -5.27 8.86
C PHE A 72 12.80 -6.05 9.35
N ILE A 73 13.98 -5.47 9.25
CA ILE A 73 15.23 -6.07 9.70
C ILE A 73 15.42 -5.72 11.17
N GLY A 74 15.45 -6.73 12.02
CA GLY A 74 15.65 -6.60 13.46
C GLY A 74 17.06 -6.12 13.82
N LYS A 75 17.16 -5.42 14.93
CA LYS A 75 18.44 -5.03 15.56
C LYS A 75 18.82 -6.04 16.62
N ASP A 76 20.12 -6.30 16.73
CA ASP A 76 20.71 -7.16 17.77
C ASP A 76 20.02 -8.54 17.84
N ASN A 77 19.28 -8.82 18.92
CA ASN A 77 18.57 -10.08 19.15
C ASN A 77 17.06 -10.00 18.81
N VAL A 78 16.59 -8.92 18.17
CA VAL A 78 15.20 -8.79 17.75
C VAL A 78 15.00 -9.56 16.43
N PRO A 79 14.06 -10.53 16.36
CA PRO A 79 13.79 -11.24 15.13
C PRO A 79 13.25 -10.31 14.05
N ASP A 80 13.56 -10.63 12.80
CA ASP A 80 12.96 -9.97 11.65
C ASP A 80 11.45 -10.14 11.64
N TYR A 81 10.75 -9.14 11.15
CA TYR A 81 9.30 -9.15 11.04
C TYR A 81 8.85 -8.88 9.61
N GLY A 82 8.06 -9.79 9.06
CA GLY A 82 7.49 -9.65 7.72
C GLY A 82 5.97 -9.65 7.75
N TYR A 83 5.36 -8.89 6.84
CA TYR A 83 3.91 -8.88 6.66
C TYR A 83 3.50 -8.65 5.21
N ILE A 84 2.30 -9.13 4.88
CA ILE A 84 1.61 -8.90 3.63
C ILE A 84 0.54 -7.84 3.87
N PRO A 85 0.66 -6.61 3.31
CA PRO A 85 -0.38 -5.60 3.38
C PRO A 85 -1.49 -5.90 2.37
N LEU A 86 -2.73 -5.60 2.76
CA LEU A 86 -3.85 -5.45 1.84
C LEU A 86 -4.57 -4.16 2.22
N LYS A 87 -4.52 -3.15 1.36
CA LYS A 87 -5.01 -1.81 1.66
C LYS A 87 -5.66 -1.15 0.46
N THR A 88 -6.57 -0.25 0.75
CA THR A 88 -7.24 0.60 -0.23
C THR A 88 -7.39 2.01 0.33
N GLY A 89 -7.69 2.97 -0.52
CA GLY A 89 -7.82 4.35 -0.09
C GLY A 89 -8.18 5.30 -1.21
N VAL A 90 -7.76 6.54 -1.05
CA VAL A 90 -8.02 7.61 -2.01
C VAL A 90 -6.71 8.33 -2.34
N LYS A 91 -6.41 8.43 -3.63
CA LYS A 91 -5.31 9.23 -4.19
C LYS A 91 -5.91 10.47 -4.85
N VAL A 92 -5.45 11.64 -4.44
CA VAL A 92 -5.92 12.92 -4.98
C VAL A 92 -4.75 13.66 -5.59
N PHE A 93 -4.82 13.94 -6.88
CA PHE A 93 -3.87 14.81 -7.58
C PHE A 93 -4.22 16.27 -7.36
N PHE A 94 -3.23 17.10 -7.13
CA PHE A 94 -3.42 18.56 -6.99
C PHE A 94 -3.60 19.23 -8.35
N ASP A 95 -3.18 18.57 -9.42
CA ASP A 95 -3.40 18.99 -10.81
C ASP A 95 -4.54 18.17 -11.46
N GLN A 96 -5.21 18.76 -12.44
CA GLN A 96 -6.32 18.13 -13.20
C GLN A 96 -5.86 17.23 -14.36
N THR A 97 -4.56 16.91 -14.41
CA THR A 97 -3.98 16.10 -15.50
C THR A 97 -3.93 14.61 -15.18
N GLY A 98 -4.23 14.20 -13.94
CA GLY A 98 -4.04 12.82 -13.47
C GLY A 98 -2.57 12.41 -13.32
N SER A 99 -1.69 13.40 -13.25
CA SER A 99 -0.26 13.29 -12.97
C SER A 99 0.18 14.47 -12.09
N GLY A 100 1.44 14.49 -11.66
CA GLY A 100 1.96 15.56 -10.81
C GLY A 100 1.91 15.21 -9.32
N LEU A 101 1.89 16.24 -8.49
CA LEU A 101 1.87 16.12 -7.04
C LEU A 101 0.53 15.51 -6.56
N TYR A 102 0.59 14.59 -5.62
CA TYR A 102 -0.60 13.95 -5.05
C TYR A 102 -0.50 13.73 -3.54
N GLY A 103 -1.66 13.71 -2.90
CA GLY A 103 -1.88 13.13 -1.58
C GLY A 103 -2.54 11.76 -1.69
N LEU A 104 -2.18 10.85 -0.80
CA LEU A 104 -2.74 9.50 -0.75
C LEU A 104 -2.99 9.10 0.70
N GLY A 105 -4.18 8.60 0.98
CA GLY A 105 -4.51 7.95 2.25
C GLY A 105 -4.99 6.53 2.00
N GLU A 106 -4.33 5.55 2.59
CA GLU A 106 -4.73 4.14 2.52
C GLU A 106 -4.97 3.57 3.92
N ILE A 107 -5.94 2.69 4.04
CA ILE A 107 -6.22 1.88 5.22
C ILE A 107 -6.39 0.42 4.83
N GLY A 108 -6.16 -0.49 5.75
CA GLY A 108 -6.33 -1.91 5.49
C GLY A 108 -5.83 -2.80 6.61
N ALA A 109 -5.32 -3.96 6.24
CA ALA A 109 -4.80 -4.97 7.14
C ALA A 109 -3.39 -5.39 6.74
N ALA A 110 -2.57 -5.69 7.73
CA ALA A 110 -1.26 -6.29 7.57
C ALA A 110 -1.29 -7.70 8.18
N PHE A 111 -1.06 -8.69 7.35
CA PHE A 111 -1.01 -10.09 7.75
C PHE A 111 0.44 -10.49 8.03
N GLY A 112 0.79 -10.67 9.29
CA GLY A 112 2.12 -11.11 9.69
C GLY A 112 2.42 -12.52 9.15
N VAL A 113 3.61 -12.71 8.60
CA VAL A 113 4.00 -14.01 8.01
C VAL A 113 4.74 -14.91 9.00
N SER A 114 5.21 -14.38 10.13
CA SER A 114 5.83 -15.17 11.19
C SER A 114 4.78 -15.88 12.04
N SER A 115 5.13 -17.04 12.59
CA SER A 115 4.24 -17.78 13.48
C SER A 115 3.79 -16.92 14.67
N GLY A 116 2.47 -16.81 14.88
CA GLY A 116 1.89 -16.02 15.95
C GLY A 116 1.82 -14.51 15.72
N ALA A 117 2.29 -14.01 14.57
CA ALA A 117 2.29 -12.57 14.26
C ALA A 117 0.87 -11.98 14.14
N GLY A 118 -0.09 -12.76 13.59
CA GLY A 118 -1.49 -12.36 13.44
C GLY A 118 -1.71 -11.21 12.46
N THR A 119 -2.85 -10.52 12.61
CA THR A 119 -3.27 -9.43 11.74
C THR A 119 -3.27 -8.12 12.51
N SER A 120 -2.74 -7.07 11.89
CA SER A 120 -2.73 -5.69 12.41
C SER A 120 -3.58 -4.79 11.53
N PHE A 121 -4.18 -3.76 12.12
CA PHE A 121 -4.76 -2.65 11.36
C PHE A 121 -3.62 -1.83 10.75
N LEU A 122 -3.77 -1.47 9.48
CA LEU A 122 -2.78 -0.71 8.73
C LEU A 122 -3.38 0.60 8.25
N TYR A 123 -2.63 1.69 8.38
CA TYR A 123 -2.94 2.99 7.79
C TYR A 123 -1.67 3.58 7.17
N SER A 124 -1.83 4.28 6.05
CA SER A 124 -0.69 4.75 5.28
C SER A 124 -0.99 6.07 4.57
N PRO A 125 -0.80 7.21 5.22
CA PRO A 125 -0.76 8.50 4.55
C PRO A 125 0.54 8.66 3.74
N ALA A 126 0.43 9.28 2.56
CA ALA A 126 1.56 9.53 1.68
C ALA A 126 1.40 10.84 0.89
N LEU A 127 2.52 11.40 0.51
CA LEU A 127 2.64 12.46 -0.49
C LEU A 127 3.61 11.99 -1.56
N GLY A 128 3.35 12.34 -2.81
CA GLY A 128 4.23 11.91 -3.88
C GLY A 128 4.02 12.68 -5.17
N TYR A 129 4.83 12.32 -6.13
CA TYR A 129 4.78 12.87 -7.49
C TYR A 129 4.71 11.72 -8.50
N SER A 130 3.73 11.79 -9.38
CA SER A 130 3.52 10.80 -10.44
C SER A 130 3.73 11.45 -11.79
N TRP A 131 4.68 10.94 -12.56
CA TRP A 131 4.97 11.43 -13.91
C TRP A 131 4.02 10.83 -14.93
N SER A 132 3.82 11.55 -16.04
CA SER A 132 2.95 11.10 -17.14
C SER A 132 3.46 9.83 -17.85
N ASN A 133 4.76 9.51 -17.72
CA ASN A 133 5.38 8.31 -18.28
C ASN A 133 5.14 7.04 -17.42
N GLY A 134 4.44 7.16 -16.28
CA GLY A 134 4.14 6.06 -15.37
C GLY A 134 5.06 5.95 -14.14
N LEU A 135 6.15 6.72 -14.10
CA LEU A 135 7.01 6.75 -12.92
C LEU A 135 6.29 7.44 -11.76
N ASP A 136 6.47 6.94 -10.54
CA ASP A 136 5.84 7.45 -9.32
C ASP A 136 6.84 7.38 -8.16
N LEU A 137 7.04 8.51 -7.50
CA LEU A 137 7.88 8.60 -6.30
C LEU A 137 7.04 9.17 -5.16
N GLY A 138 6.97 8.44 -4.05
CA GLY A 138 6.20 8.84 -2.87
C GLY A 138 6.98 8.70 -1.58
N LEU A 139 6.70 9.60 -0.65
CA LEU A 139 7.07 9.49 0.75
C LEU A 139 5.81 9.08 1.53
N LYS A 140 5.87 7.98 2.25
CA LYS A 140 4.76 7.49 3.05
C LYS A 140 5.16 7.24 4.50
N TYR A 141 4.20 7.41 5.39
CA TYR A 141 4.21 6.78 6.69
C TYR A 141 3.30 5.55 6.63
N GLU A 142 3.74 4.41 7.12
CA GLU A 142 2.91 3.21 7.21
C GLU A 142 2.90 2.73 8.64
N GLY A 143 1.74 2.85 9.29
CA GLY A 143 1.54 2.48 10.68
C GLY A 143 0.76 1.17 10.81
N LEU A 144 1.20 0.34 11.74
CA LEU A 144 0.58 -0.92 12.14
C LEU A 144 0.10 -0.81 13.57
N SER A 145 -1.17 -1.12 13.82
CA SER A 145 -1.77 -1.11 15.15
C SER A 145 -2.39 -2.46 15.48
N LYS A 146 -1.99 -3.04 16.60
CA LYS A 146 -2.52 -4.30 17.11
C LYS A 146 -2.46 -4.33 18.64
N ASN A 147 -3.59 -4.55 19.31
CA ASN A 147 -3.66 -4.75 20.78
C ASN A 147 -2.89 -3.69 21.58
N SER A 148 -3.10 -2.41 21.29
CA SER A 148 -2.40 -1.27 21.90
C SER A 148 -0.90 -1.16 21.60
N MET A 149 -0.34 -2.06 20.78
CA MET A 149 1.00 -1.94 20.24
C MET A 149 0.97 -1.29 18.88
N ASN A 150 1.78 -0.26 18.71
CA ASN A 150 1.93 0.47 17.48
C ASN A 150 3.37 0.37 16.99
N THR A 151 3.53 0.02 15.75
CA THR A 151 4.81 0.10 15.04
C THR A 151 4.57 0.73 13.68
N GLY A 152 5.62 1.22 13.05
CA GLY A 152 5.48 1.81 11.72
C GLY A 152 6.83 2.09 11.09
N GLN A 153 6.75 2.70 9.93
CA GLN A 153 7.92 3.13 9.17
C GLN A 153 7.62 4.42 8.39
N VAL A 154 8.64 5.21 8.18
CA VAL A 154 8.67 6.23 7.13
C VAL A 154 9.42 5.63 5.95
N ALA A 155 8.80 5.60 4.77
CA ALA A 155 9.37 4.93 3.61
C ALA A 155 9.27 5.77 2.34
N LEU A 156 10.28 5.66 1.50
CA LEU A 156 10.24 6.08 0.10
C LEU A 156 9.71 4.91 -0.75
N ARG A 157 8.79 5.24 -1.63
CA ARG A 157 8.24 4.32 -2.63
C ARG A 157 8.62 4.78 -4.02
N LEU A 158 9.34 3.96 -4.76
CA LEU A 158 9.58 4.13 -6.18
C LEU A 158 8.76 3.11 -6.95
N ALA A 159 7.92 3.56 -7.86
CA ALA A 159 7.01 2.69 -8.57
C ALA A 159 6.88 3.06 -10.05
N TYR A 160 6.37 2.11 -10.80
CA TYR A 160 6.01 2.29 -12.20
C TYR A 160 4.60 1.77 -12.46
N GLY A 161 3.77 2.60 -13.10
CA GLY A 161 2.40 2.31 -13.46
C GLY A 161 2.22 2.06 -14.95
N PHE A 162 1.55 0.97 -15.26
CA PHE A 162 1.14 0.60 -16.62
C PHE A 162 -0.33 0.97 -16.83
N LYS A 163 -0.66 1.63 -17.92
CA LYS A 163 -2.04 1.83 -18.35
C LYS A 163 -2.54 0.54 -19.00
N LEU A 164 -3.68 0.05 -18.55
CA LEU A 164 -4.35 -1.12 -19.09
C LEU A 164 -5.36 -0.72 -20.18
#